data_e4f85168fe1418045a61ebc580013d86
#
_entry.id   e4f85168fe1418045a61ebc580013d86
#
_cell.length_a   1.000
_cell.length_b   1.000
_cell.length_c   1.000
_cell.angle_alpha   90.00
_cell.angle_beta   90.00
_cell.angle_gamma   90.00
#
_symmetry.space_group_name_H-M   'P 1'
#
loop_
_entity.id
_entity.type
_entity.pdbx_description
1 polymer ?
#
loop_
_entity_poly.entity_id
_entity_poly.type
_entity_poly.pdbx_seq_one_letter_code
_entity_poly.pdbx_strand_id
1 'polypeptide(L)'
;MKQVKIGLVGCGTVGGGFVRILQRHHDDFMRHAGVDMVISKATTRTSSKLRALGIPDEAIVDSYEDIISDPDIDIVVELIGGTDLAADVVLDALCAGKSVITANKALMATRGEEIFHAADAHGVEVAFEASVGGGIPIIQPLKHALISNEINTVLGIVNGTTNYMLTEMQHGLDYDTVLKRAQELGYAEADPTADVDGYDAAAKIAILASIAFNSRVTLDDGFTQGIRSI
;
A
#
# COMPACT_ATOMS: atom_id res chain seq x y z
N MET A 1 2.79 -10.54 -27.71
CA MET A 1 2.61 -9.60 -26.59
C MET A 1 3.49 -10.08 -25.46
N LYS A 2 4.16 -9.20 -24.74
CA LYS A 2 4.97 -9.62 -23.58
C LYS A 2 4.03 -10.00 -22.45
N GLN A 3 4.22 -11.18 -21.85
CA GLN A 3 3.55 -11.55 -20.62
C GLN A 3 4.37 -11.03 -19.43
N VAL A 4 3.68 -10.47 -18.45
CA VAL A 4 4.24 -10.04 -17.15
C VAL A 4 3.65 -10.94 -16.06
N LYS A 5 4.51 -11.72 -15.44
CA LYS A 5 4.13 -12.69 -14.41
C LYS A 5 4.22 -12.07 -13.02
N ILE A 6 3.13 -12.15 -12.28
CA ILE A 6 2.95 -11.55 -10.97
C ILE A 6 2.93 -12.64 -9.89
N GLY A 7 3.73 -12.43 -8.85
CA GLY A 7 3.64 -13.15 -7.58
C GLY A 7 2.85 -12.33 -6.57
N LEU A 8 1.74 -12.85 -6.05
CA LEU A 8 0.90 -12.17 -5.07
C LEU A 8 1.14 -12.71 -3.66
N VAL A 9 1.54 -11.83 -2.74
CA VAL A 9 1.71 -12.16 -1.32
C VAL A 9 0.68 -11.38 -0.50
N GLY A 10 -0.36 -12.11 -0.05
CA GLY A 10 -1.47 -11.55 0.71
C GLY A 10 -2.77 -11.37 -0.10
N CYS A 11 -3.84 -11.99 0.39
CA CYS A 11 -5.18 -11.91 -0.21
C CYS A 11 -6.24 -11.53 0.86
N GLY A 12 -6.03 -10.37 1.48
CA GLY A 12 -7.02 -9.70 2.31
C GLY A 12 -8.00 -8.89 1.46
N THR A 13 -8.57 -7.83 2.03
CA THR A 13 -9.49 -6.92 1.32
C THR A 13 -8.81 -6.31 0.09
N VAL A 14 -7.60 -5.76 0.26
CA VAL A 14 -6.85 -5.10 -0.82
C VAL A 14 -6.39 -6.12 -1.87
N GLY A 15 -5.78 -7.24 -1.45
CA GLY A 15 -5.33 -8.29 -2.37
C GLY A 15 -6.47 -8.91 -3.18
N GLY A 16 -7.62 -9.17 -2.53
CA GLY A 16 -8.81 -9.64 -3.24
C GLY A 16 -9.37 -8.59 -4.22
N GLY A 17 -9.25 -7.31 -3.89
CA GLY A 17 -9.58 -6.20 -4.79
C GLY A 17 -8.66 -6.18 -6.02
N PHE A 18 -7.36 -6.32 -5.79
CA PHE A 18 -6.35 -6.40 -6.85
C PHE A 18 -6.64 -7.55 -7.84
N VAL A 19 -6.89 -8.76 -7.34
CA VAL A 19 -7.22 -9.92 -8.18
C VAL A 19 -8.45 -9.64 -9.05
N ARG A 20 -9.54 -9.14 -8.44
CA ARG A 20 -10.77 -8.82 -9.18
C ARG A 20 -10.58 -7.75 -10.25
N ILE A 21 -9.79 -6.70 -9.97
CA ILE A 21 -9.51 -5.63 -10.93
C ILE A 21 -8.68 -6.19 -12.10
N LEU A 22 -7.64 -6.96 -11.80
CA LEU A 22 -6.79 -7.56 -12.82
C LEU A 22 -7.59 -8.47 -13.76
N GLN A 23 -8.46 -9.32 -13.22
CA GLN A 23 -9.34 -10.18 -14.00
C GLN A 23 -10.39 -9.41 -14.81
N ARG A 24 -11.03 -8.42 -14.18
CA ARG A 24 -12.12 -7.64 -14.81
C ARG A 24 -11.63 -6.79 -15.99
N HIS A 25 -10.45 -6.20 -15.84
CA HIS A 25 -9.89 -5.25 -16.80
C HIS A 25 -8.71 -5.82 -17.60
N HIS A 26 -8.58 -7.16 -17.65
CA HIS A 26 -7.49 -7.83 -18.35
C HIS A 26 -7.32 -7.35 -19.80
N ASP A 27 -8.42 -7.34 -20.56
CA ASP A 27 -8.39 -6.89 -21.98
C ASP A 27 -8.07 -5.38 -22.12
N ASP A 28 -8.46 -4.57 -21.14
CA ASP A 28 -8.14 -3.15 -21.10
C ASP A 28 -6.65 -2.94 -20.87
N PHE A 29 -6.06 -3.67 -19.94
CA PHE A 29 -4.61 -3.63 -19.68
C PHE A 29 -3.82 -4.10 -20.90
N MET A 30 -4.24 -5.17 -21.56
CA MET A 30 -3.62 -5.63 -22.80
C MET A 30 -3.65 -4.55 -23.88
N ARG A 31 -4.79 -3.86 -24.05
CA ARG A 31 -4.95 -2.81 -25.08
C ARG A 31 -4.17 -1.54 -24.76
N HIS A 32 -4.17 -1.10 -23.50
CA HIS A 32 -3.59 0.17 -23.10
C HIS A 32 -2.11 0.08 -22.73
N ALA A 33 -1.71 -0.97 -22.02
CA ALA A 33 -0.33 -1.17 -21.60
C ALA A 33 0.49 -2.04 -22.56
N GLY A 34 -0.17 -2.76 -23.47
CA GLY A 34 0.52 -3.62 -24.43
C GLY A 34 1.14 -4.88 -23.81
N VAL A 35 0.74 -5.24 -22.58
CA VAL A 35 1.25 -6.39 -21.83
C VAL A 35 0.10 -7.26 -21.32
N ASP A 36 0.35 -8.57 -21.26
CA ASP A 36 -0.53 -9.55 -20.66
C ASP A 36 -0.08 -9.79 -19.22
N MET A 37 -0.82 -9.27 -18.23
CA MET A 37 -0.50 -9.42 -16.81
C MET A 37 -1.23 -10.62 -16.21
N VAL A 38 -0.48 -11.56 -15.66
CA VAL A 38 -1.04 -12.79 -15.09
C VAL A 38 -0.52 -13.04 -13.67
N ILE A 39 -1.37 -13.49 -12.76
CA ILE A 39 -0.96 -13.98 -11.45
C ILE A 39 -0.44 -15.41 -11.64
N SER A 40 0.88 -15.56 -11.62
CA SER A 40 1.57 -16.84 -11.82
C SER A 40 1.62 -17.66 -10.53
N LYS A 41 1.87 -16.99 -9.40
CA LYS A 41 1.84 -17.60 -8.07
C LYS A 41 1.20 -16.68 -7.06
N ALA A 42 0.53 -17.26 -6.07
CA ALA A 42 -0.08 -16.50 -4.99
C ALA A 42 -0.01 -17.26 -3.66
N THR A 43 0.24 -16.53 -2.57
CA THR A 43 0.20 -17.07 -1.21
C THR A 43 -0.61 -16.18 -0.28
N THR A 44 -1.29 -16.80 0.68
CA THR A 44 -2.01 -16.11 1.75
C THR A 44 -2.28 -17.07 2.90
N ARG A 45 -2.44 -16.57 4.12
CA ARG A 45 -2.76 -17.39 5.31
C ARG A 45 -4.00 -18.28 5.15
N THR A 46 -4.93 -17.94 4.27
CA THR A 46 -6.17 -18.66 4.06
C THR A 46 -6.36 -18.91 2.56
N SER A 47 -5.79 -19.99 2.04
CA SER A 47 -5.78 -20.33 0.61
C SER A 47 -7.18 -20.45 -0.04
N SER A 48 -8.21 -20.77 0.76
CA SER A 48 -9.60 -20.79 0.26
C SER A 48 -10.07 -19.44 -0.30
N LYS A 49 -9.48 -18.31 0.14
CA LYS A 49 -9.78 -16.98 -0.41
C LYS A 49 -9.27 -16.83 -1.85
N LEU A 50 -8.10 -17.39 -2.15
CA LEU A 50 -7.54 -17.38 -3.51
C LEU A 50 -8.39 -18.25 -4.45
N ARG A 51 -8.79 -19.46 -4.00
CA ARG A 51 -9.70 -20.34 -4.76
C ARG A 51 -11.03 -19.67 -5.06
N ALA A 52 -11.61 -18.98 -4.07
CA ALA A 52 -12.87 -18.26 -4.24
C ALA A 52 -12.78 -17.12 -5.27
N LEU A 53 -11.58 -16.63 -5.56
CA LEU A 53 -11.29 -15.63 -6.58
C LEU A 53 -10.89 -16.25 -7.93
N GLY A 54 -10.97 -17.58 -8.07
CA GLY A 54 -10.65 -18.27 -9.31
C GLY A 54 -9.15 -18.42 -9.60
N ILE A 55 -8.29 -18.22 -8.59
CA ILE A 55 -6.85 -18.55 -8.72
C ILE A 55 -6.72 -20.07 -8.76
N PRO A 56 -6.10 -20.65 -9.80
CA PRO A 56 -5.99 -22.10 -9.95
C PRO A 56 -5.06 -22.70 -8.87
N ASP A 57 -5.34 -23.95 -8.48
CA ASP A 57 -4.62 -24.59 -7.37
C ASP A 57 -3.11 -24.71 -7.62
N GLU A 58 -2.70 -24.88 -8.86
CA GLU A 58 -1.29 -24.92 -9.27
C GLU A 58 -0.55 -23.57 -9.10
N ALA A 59 -1.29 -22.47 -9.03
CA ALA A 59 -0.73 -21.15 -8.76
C ALA A 59 -0.73 -20.81 -7.26
N ILE A 60 -1.37 -21.61 -6.41
CA ILE A 60 -1.41 -21.39 -4.97
C ILE A 60 -0.21 -22.07 -4.33
N VAL A 61 0.65 -21.29 -3.70
CA VAL A 61 1.86 -21.78 -3.02
C VAL A 61 1.78 -21.56 -1.51
N ASP A 62 2.50 -22.38 -0.75
CA ASP A 62 2.45 -22.36 0.71
C ASP A 62 3.25 -21.20 1.31
N SER A 63 4.32 -20.79 0.63
CA SER A 63 5.22 -19.77 1.13
C SER A 63 5.52 -18.66 0.12
N TYR A 64 5.99 -17.50 0.58
CA TYR A 64 6.41 -16.42 -0.32
C TYR A 64 7.77 -16.73 -0.98
N GLU A 65 8.59 -17.55 -0.35
CA GLU A 65 9.89 -17.99 -0.90
C GLU A 65 9.70 -18.77 -2.20
N ASP A 66 8.59 -19.49 -2.37
CA ASP A 66 8.23 -20.17 -3.63
C ASP A 66 7.96 -19.16 -4.77
N ILE A 67 7.52 -17.96 -4.41
CA ILE A 67 7.33 -16.84 -5.32
C ILE A 67 8.67 -16.18 -5.65
N ILE A 68 9.47 -15.90 -4.62
CA ILE A 68 10.77 -15.22 -4.79
C ILE A 68 11.76 -16.06 -5.60
N SER A 69 11.81 -17.37 -5.35
CA SER A 69 12.73 -18.29 -6.04
C SER A 69 12.35 -18.60 -7.49
N ASP A 70 11.13 -18.26 -7.91
CA ASP A 70 10.69 -18.49 -9.30
C ASP A 70 11.30 -17.44 -10.24
N PRO A 71 12.21 -17.82 -11.16
CA PRO A 71 12.86 -16.86 -12.04
C PRO A 71 11.92 -16.24 -13.07
N ASP A 72 10.76 -16.84 -13.28
CA ASP A 72 9.78 -16.39 -14.25
C ASP A 72 8.88 -15.26 -13.73
N ILE A 73 8.89 -14.99 -12.42
CA ILE A 73 8.10 -13.90 -11.84
C ILE A 73 8.83 -12.57 -12.02
N ASP A 74 8.16 -11.62 -12.68
CA ASP A 74 8.69 -10.28 -12.96
C ASP A 74 8.41 -9.30 -11.79
N ILE A 75 7.22 -9.40 -11.19
CA ILE A 75 6.73 -8.44 -10.19
C ILE A 75 6.18 -9.19 -8.97
N VAL A 76 6.53 -8.74 -7.78
CA VAL A 76 5.93 -9.20 -6.53
C VAL A 76 4.99 -8.12 -5.99
N VAL A 77 3.74 -8.51 -5.69
CA VAL A 77 2.73 -7.63 -5.09
C VAL A 77 2.55 -8.02 -3.63
N GLU A 78 3.05 -7.18 -2.71
CA GLU A 78 2.97 -7.37 -1.26
C GLU A 78 1.73 -6.63 -0.72
N LEU A 79 0.80 -7.39 -0.11
CA LEU A 79 -0.44 -6.89 0.47
C LEU A 79 -0.80 -7.60 1.79
N ILE A 80 0.23 -7.95 2.59
CA ILE A 80 0.02 -8.65 3.87
C ILE A 80 -0.10 -7.71 5.06
N GLY A 81 0.49 -6.51 4.97
CA GLY A 81 0.55 -5.55 6.07
C GLY A 81 1.55 -5.93 7.17
N GLY A 82 1.69 -5.06 8.18
CA GLY A 82 2.76 -5.17 9.19
C GLY A 82 4.11 -4.70 8.64
N THR A 83 5.17 -4.80 9.43
CA THR A 83 6.48 -4.28 9.05
C THR A 83 7.55 -5.35 8.95
N ASP A 84 7.44 -6.45 9.71
CA ASP A 84 8.50 -7.47 9.80
C ASP A 84 8.48 -8.39 8.58
N LEU A 85 7.51 -9.30 8.49
CA LEU A 85 7.38 -10.22 7.35
C LEU A 85 7.21 -9.48 6.01
N ALA A 86 6.51 -8.34 6.01
CA ALA A 86 6.35 -7.54 4.80
C ALA A 86 7.70 -6.99 4.29
N ALA A 87 8.59 -6.60 5.21
CA ALA A 87 9.94 -6.18 4.85
C ALA A 87 10.77 -7.33 4.27
N ASP A 88 10.71 -8.52 4.88
CA ASP A 88 11.41 -9.70 4.37
C ASP A 88 10.95 -10.01 2.94
N VAL A 89 9.64 -10.07 2.70
CA VAL A 89 9.07 -10.30 1.35
C VAL A 89 9.56 -9.25 0.34
N VAL A 90 9.51 -7.97 0.70
CA VAL A 90 9.90 -6.89 -0.20
C VAL A 90 11.39 -6.92 -0.49
N LEU A 91 12.23 -7.04 0.54
CA LEU A 91 13.68 -7.04 0.38
C LEU A 91 14.18 -8.28 -0.38
N ASP A 92 13.64 -9.47 -0.06
CA ASP A 92 13.99 -10.70 -0.77
C ASP A 92 13.58 -10.62 -2.26
N ALA A 93 12.41 -10.04 -2.56
CA ALA A 93 11.99 -9.84 -3.94
C ALA A 93 12.94 -8.91 -4.71
N LEU A 94 13.31 -7.77 -4.11
CA LEU A 94 14.24 -6.82 -4.72
C LEU A 94 15.63 -7.44 -4.91
N CYS A 95 16.15 -8.16 -3.90
CA CYS A 95 17.42 -8.86 -3.98
C CYS A 95 17.42 -9.97 -5.05
N ALA A 96 16.25 -10.57 -5.32
CA ALA A 96 16.06 -11.53 -6.41
C ALA A 96 15.85 -10.88 -7.79
N GLY A 97 16.00 -9.55 -7.90
CA GLY A 97 15.86 -8.81 -9.15
C GLY A 97 14.41 -8.65 -9.63
N LYS A 98 13.44 -8.71 -8.71
CA LYS A 98 12.01 -8.54 -9.02
C LYS A 98 11.54 -7.16 -8.58
N SER A 99 10.78 -6.46 -9.43
CA SER A 99 10.11 -5.22 -9.03
C SER A 99 9.00 -5.51 -8.02
N VAL A 100 8.72 -4.54 -7.15
CA VAL A 100 7.74 -4.70 -6.06
C VAL A 100 6.64 -3.67 -6.15
N ILE A 101 5.41 -4.10 -5.88
CA ILE A 101 4.26 -3.21 -5.64
C ILE A 101 3.77 -3.46 -4.21
N THR A 102 3.65 -2.40 -3.41
CA THR A 102 3.12 -2.48 -2.05
C THR A 102 2.12 -1.37 -1.76
N ALA A 103 1.13 -1.67 -0.91
CA ALA A 103 0.21 -0.69 -0.33
C ALA A 103 0.57 -0.37 1.14
N ASN A 104 1.70 -0.87 1.63
CA ASN A 104 2.06 -0.88 3.03
C ASN A 104 2.71 0.45 3.47
N LYS A 105 1.87 1.40 3.90
CA LYS A 105 2.35 2.71 4.35
C LYS A 105 3.28 2.64 5.56
N ALA A 106 3.02 1.72 6.50
CA ALA A 106 3.84 1.57 7.70
C ALA A 106 5.26 1.12 7.34
N LEU A 107 5.37 0.14 6.44
CA LEU A 107 6.65 -0.32 5.91
C LEU A 107 7.39 0.80 5.19
N MET A 108 6.73 1.52 4.29
CA MET A 108 7.37 2.60 3.53
C MET A 108 7.80 3.79 4.41
N ALA A 109 7.01 4.12 5.46
CA ALA A 109 7.34 5.19 6.38
C ALA A 109 8.52 4.84 7.32
N THR A 110 8.70 3.55 7.66
CA THR A 110 9.72 3.11 8.64
C THR A 110 10.98 2.56 7.99
N ARG A 111 10.87 1.79 6.91
CA ARG A 111 11.97 1.10 6.22
C ARG A 111 12.15 1.49 4.76
N GLY A 112 11.53 2.59 4.32
CA GLY A 112 11.57 3.03 2.91
C GLY A 112 12.98 3.23 2.37
N GLU A 113 13.90 3.79 3.17
CA GLU A 113 15.31 3.98 2.78
C GLU A 113 15.99 2.66 2.40
N GLU A 114 15.88 1.66 3.26
CA GLU A 114 16.45 0.32 3.03
C GLU A 114 15.86 -0.31 1.76
N ILE A 115 14.56 -0.19 1.58
CA ILE A 115 13.84 -0.71 0.41
C ILE A 115 14.31 -0.04 -0.87
N PHE A 116 14.44 1.30 -0.89
CA PHE A 116 14.93 2.01 -2.07
C PHE A 116 16.39 1.70 -2.36
N HIS A 117 17.24 1.58 -1.34
CA HIS A 117 18.62 1.14 -1.53
C HIS A 117 18.72 -0.25 -2.14
N ALA A 118 17.89 -1.20 -1.69
CA ALA A 118 17.84 -2.53 -2.27
C ALA A 118 17.36 -2.50 -3.73
N ALA A 119 16.32 -1.71 -4.03
CA ALA A 119 15.82 -1.55 -5.39
C ALA A 119 16.89 -0.98 -6.35
N ASP A 120 17.55 0.10 -5.94
CA ASP A 120 18.62 0.74 -6.72
C ASP A 120 19.80 -0.21 -6.94
N ALA A 121 20.23 -0.94 -5.90
CA ALA A 121 21.34 -1.89 -5.98
C ALA A 121 21.09 -3.02 -6.98
N HIS A 122 19.84 -3.41 -7.19
CA HIS A 122 19.46 -4.52 -8.07
C HIS A 122 18.81 -4.04 -9.40
N GLY A 123 18.68 -2.72 -9.61
CA GLY A 123 18.15 -2.15 -10.84
C GLY A 123 16.66 -2.46 -11.06
N VAL A 124 15.88 -2.56 -10.00
CA VAL A 124 14.44 -2.84 -9.99
C VAL A 124 13.66 -1.71 -9.35
N GLU A 125 12.33 -1.71 -9.50
CA GLU A 125 11.47 -0.63 -9.04
C GLU A 125 10.58 -1.03 -7.86
N VAL A 126 10.26 -0.04 -7.01
CA VAL A 126 9.22 -0.14 -5.98
C VAL A 126 8.12 0.85 -6.27
N ALA A 127 6.91 0.33 -6.50
CA ALA A 127 5.69 1.12 -6.67
C ALA A 127 4.84 1.02 -5.41
N PHE A 128 4.41 2.17 -4.86
CA PHE A 128 3.68 2.24 -3.59
C PHE A 128 2.55 3.28 -3.60
N GLU A 129 1.95 3.51 -4.77
CA GLU A 129 0.86 4.49 -4.94
C GLU A 129 -0.28 4.28 -3.92
N ALA A 130 -0.64 3.02 -3.65
CA ALA A 130 -1.74 2.69 -2.75
C ALA A 130 -1.39 2.86 -1.25
N SER A 131 -0.16 3.22 -0.90
CA SER A 131 0.23 3.50 0.49
C SER A 131 -0.30 4.84 1.00
N VAL A 132 -0.58 5.80 0.10
CA VAL A 132 -1.12 7.12 0.44
C VAL A 132 -2.28 7.46 -0.49
N GLY A 133 -3.44 7.77 0.08
CA GLY A 133 -4.59 8.24 -0.68
C GLY A 133 -5.15 7.19 -1.65
N GLY A 134 -5.46 5.99 -1.17
CA GLY A 134 -5.96 4.89 -2.01
C GLY A 134 -7.05 5.33 -2.99
N GLY A 135 -6.85 5.11 -4.28
CA GLY A 135 -7.71 5.59 -5.36
C GLY A 135 -7.45 7.03 -5.83
N ILE A 136 -6.54 7.76 -5.17
CA ILE A 136 -6.16 9.14 -5.53
C ILE A 136 -4.68 9.13 -5.92
N PRO A 137 -4.35 9.34 -7.21
CA PRO A 137 -2.95 9.35 -7.65
C PRO A 137 -2.22 10.58 -7.11
N ILE A 138 -1.22 10.36 -6.25
CA ILE A 138 -0.41 11.43 -5.66
C ILE A 138 1.09 11.12 -5.70
N ILE A 139 1.49 9.86 -5.48
CA ILE A 139 2.90 9.46 -5.45
C ILE A 139 3.51 9.60 -6.86
N GLN A 140 2.87 9.04 -7.87
CA GLN A 140 3.34 9.13 -9.26
C GLN A 140 3.39 10.58 -9.77
N PRO A 141 2.39 11.45 -9.55
CA PRO A 141 2.49 12.86 -9.87
C PRO A 141 3.68 13.56 -9.18
N LEU A 142 3.90 13.33 -7.90
CA LEU A 142 5.04 13.92 -7.17
C LEU A 142 6.38 13.43 -7.73
N LYS A 143 6.53 12.14 -7.99
CA LYS A 143 7.79 11.54 -8.47
C LYS A 143 8.12 11.88 -9.90
N HIS A 144 7.14 12.06 -10.79
CA HIS A 144 7.36 12.17 -12.22
C HIS A 144 6.83 13.47 -12.82
N ALA A 145 5.57 13.83 -12.60
CA ALA A 145 4.98 15.00 -13.24
C ALA A 145 5.49 16.32 -12.65
N LEU A 146 5.80 16.34 -11.36
CA LEU A 146 6.25 17.54 -10.63
C LEU A 146 7.76 17.56 -10.35
N ILE A 147 8.53 16.66 -10.93
CA ILE A 147 9.97 16.51 -10.65
C ILE A 147 10.81 17.78 -10.90
N SER A 148 10.34 18.65 -11.79
CA SER A 148 11.02 19.92 -12.09
C SER A 148 10.47 21.11 -11.28
N ASN A 149 9.51 20.88 -10.39
CA ASN A 149 8.89 21.91 -9.57
C ASN A 149 9.55 21.96 -8.19
N GLU A 150 9.65 23.17 -7.63
CA GLU A 150 9.98 23.37 -6.23
C GLU A 150 8.71 23.32 -5.40
N ILE A 151 8.59 22.32 -4.53
CA ILE A 151 7.44 22.13 -3.65
C ILE A 151 7.80 22.68 -2.28
N ASN A 152 7.09 23.73 -1.86
CA ASN A 152 7.35 24.39 -0.58
C ASN A 152 6.44 23.94 0.54
N THR A 153 5.26 23.39 0.20
CA THR A 153 4.26 23.00 1.19
C THR A 153 3.42 21.85 0.67
N VAL A 154 3.11 20.89 1.54
CA VAL A 154 2.13 19.82 1.32
C VAL A 154 1.06 19.93 2.39
N LEU A 155 -0.18 20.14 1.97
CA LEU A 155 -1.35 20.22 2.84
C LEU A 155 -2.42 19.26 2.34
N GLY A 156 -3.08 18.56 3.24
CA GLY A 156 -4.16 17.66 2.85
C GLY A 156 -4.90 17.01 4.01
N ILE A 157 -6.10 16.53 3.71
CA ILE A 157 -6.86 15.62 4.56
C ILE A 157 -6.48 14.22 4.13
N VAL A 158 -5.74 13.49 4.97
CA VAL A 158 -5.15 12.19 4.60
C VAL A 158 -5.73 11.00 5.38
N ASN A 159 -6.68 11.26 6.32
CA ASN A 159 -7.38 10.22 7.06
C ASN A 159 -8.89 10.45 7.02
N GLY A 160 -9.64 9.51 6.41
CA GLY A 160 -11.09 9.60 6.23
C GLY A 160 -11.87 9.45 7.53
N THR A 161 -11.42 8.56 8.43
CA THR A 161 -12.06 8.29 9.72
C THR A 161 -12.10 9.53 10.59
N THR A 162 -10.96 10.15 10.81
CA THR A 162 -10.87 11.37 11.63
C THR A 162 -11.51 12.57 10.95
N ASN A 163 -11.46 12.67 9.62
CA ASN A 163 -12.21 13.69 8.89
C ASN A 163 -13.72 13.59 9.15
N TYR A 164 -14.28 12.38 9.09
CA TYR A 164 -15.68 12.13 9.43
C TYR A 164 -15.96 12.51 10.89
N MET A 165 -15.13 12.02 11.82
CA MET A 165 -15.31 12.26 13.25
C MET A 165 -15.28 13.75 13.59
N LEU A 166 -14.29 14.48 13.12
CA LEU A 166 -14.16 15.93 13.37
C LEU A 166 -15.33 16.72 12.76
N THR A 167 -15.82 16.30 11.60
CA THR A 167 -17.00 16.94 10.98
C THR A 167 -18.25 16.77 11.84
N GLU A 168 -18.51 15.57 12.36
CA GLU A 168 -19.67 15.33 13.23
C GLU A 168 -19.51 16.01 14.60
N MET A 169 -18.28 16.06 15.14
CA MET A 169 -17.99 16.80 16.39
C MET A 169 -18.20 18.32 16.19
N GLN A 170 -17.86 18.87 15.04
CA GLN A 170 -18.16 20.28 14.70
C GLN A 170 -19.67 20.58 14.71
N HIS A 171 -20.51 19.57 14.43
CA HIS A 171 -21.96 19.68 14.52
C HIS A 171 -22.51 19.47 15.95
N GLY A 172 -21.64 19.34 16.95
CA GLY A 172 -21.99 19.31 18.37
C GLY A 172 -22.12 17.91 18.99
N LEU A 173 -21.71 16.86 18.28
CA LEU A 173 -21.64 15.51 18.86
C LEU A 173 -20.33 15.35 19.65
N ASP A 174 -20.38 14.58 20.74
CA ASP A 174 -19.20 14.24 21.52
C ASP A 174 -18.36 13.13 20.84
N TYR A 175 -17.08 13.05 21.23
CA TYR A 175 -16.10 12.11 20.66
C TYR A 175 -16.57 10.65 20.74
N ASP A 176 -17.06 10.20 21.90
CA ASP A 176 -17.40 8.79 22.12
C ASP A 176 -18.61 8.37 21.27
N THR A 177 -19.60 9.25 21.17
CA THR A 177 -20.78 9.06 20.32
C THR A 177 -20.37 8.95 18.85
N VAL A 178 -19.50 9.83 18.40
CA VAL A 178 -19.05 9.86 16.99
C VAL A 178 -18.16 8.66 16.67
N LEU A 179 -17.27 8.27 17.57
CA LEU A 179 -16.42 7.09 17.39
C LEU A 179 -17.27 5.81 17.22
N LYS A 180 -18.24 5.61 18.12
CA LYS A 180 -19.15 4.48 18.02
C LYS A 180 -19.88 4.46 16.68
N ARG A 181 -20.38 5.60 16.23
CA ARG A 181 -21.07 5.75 14.94
C ARG A 181 -20.13 5.46 13.76
N ALA A 182 -18.87 5.93 13.83
CA ALA A 182 -17.87 5.64 12.82
C ALA A 182 -17.57 4.13 12.72
N GLN A 183 -17.54 3.42 13.84
CA GLN A 183 -17.39 1.97 13.90
C GLN A 183 -18.60 1.24 13.31
N GLU A 184 -19.82 1.64 13.67
CA GLU A 184 -21.07 1.09 13.13
C GLU A 184 -21.18 1.26 11.60
N LEU A 185 -20.68 2.40 11.07
CA LEU A 185 -20.64 2.68 9.63
C LEU A 185 -19.44 2.02 8.91
N GLY A 186 -18.53 1.40 9.65
CA GLY A 186 -17.33 0.76 9.09
C GLY A 186 -16.22 1.74 8.68
N TYR A 187 -16.27 2.99 9.14
CA TYR A 187 -15.19 3.96 8.95
C TYR A 187 -14.05 3.77 9.93
N ALA A 188 -14.33 3.31 11.16
CA ALA A 188 -13.34 2.98 12.17
C ALA A 188 -13.38 1.47 12.47
N GLU A 189 -12.19 0.90 12.68
CA GLU A 189 -12.05 -0.47 13.18
C GLU A 189 -12.33 -0.56 14.69
N ALA A 190 -12.38 -1.78 15.24
CA ALA A 190 -12.57 -2.00 16.66
C ALA A 190 -11.45 -1.35 17.51
N ASP A 191 -10.21 -1.40 17.01
CA ASP A 191 -9.09 -0.60 17.53
C ASP A 191 -8.82 0.58 16.57
N PRO A 192 -9.31 1.79 16.90
CA PRO A 192 -9.16 2.96 16.06
C PRO A 192 -7.86 3.74 16.30
N THR A 193 -6.95 3.24 17.14
CA THR A 193 -5.78 3.95 17.66
C THR A 193 -4.94 4.59 16.54
N ALA A 194 -4.69 3.85 15.46
CA ALA A 194 -3.90 4.37 14.34
C ALA A 194 -4.51 5.63 13.71
N ASP A 195 -5.84 5.69 13.64
CA ASP A 195 -6.57 6.83 13.10
C ASP A 195 -6.65 7.98 14.12
N VAL A 196 -7.25 7.70 15.31
CA VAL A 196 -7.62 8.73 16.28
C VAL A 196 -6.42 9.35 16.99
N ASP A 197 -5.30 8.64 17.10
CA ASP A 197 -4.05 9.17 17.67
C ASP A 197 -3.13 9.77 16.59
N GLY A 198 -3.55 9.76 15.30
CA GLY A 198 -2.89 10.47 14.22
C GLY A 198 -1.76 9.71 13.53
N TYR A 199 -1.47 8.47 13.91
CA TYR A 199 -0.34 7.70 13.35
C TYR A 199 -0.52 7.38 11.86
N ASP A 200 -1.75 7.13 11.40
CA ASP A 200 -2.05 6.93 9.98
C ASP A 200 -1.73 8.19 9.16
N ALA A 201 -2.15 9.35 9.65
CA ALA A 201 -1.88 10.62 9.00
C ALA A 201 -0.39 10.96 9.02
N ALA A 202 0.30 10.71 10.15
CA ALA A 202 1.74 10.92 10.28
C ALA A 202 2.54 10.06 9.30
N ALA A 203 2.22 8.77 9.17
CA ALA A 203 2.89 7.90 8.21
C ALA A 203 2.71 8.37 6.76
N LYS A 204 1.50 8.80 6.40
CA LYS A 204 1.23 9.32 5.05
C LYS A 204 1.96 10.61 4.77
N ILE A 205 1.97 11.57 5.72
CA ILE A 205 2.68 12.83 5.51
C ILE A 205 4.20 12.64 5.47
N ALA A 206 4.77 11.70 6.24
CA ALA A 206 6.19 11.37 6.18
C ALA A 206 6.58 10.87 4.77
N ILE A 207 5.77 9.99 4.17
CA ILE A 207 5.97 9.52 2.79
C ILE A 207 5.87 10.68 1.79
N LEU A 208 4.81 11.49 1.87
CA LEU A 208 4.60 12.62 0.96
C LEU A 208 5.70 13.65 1.07
N ALA A 209 6.12 14.00 2.30
CA ALA A 209 7.20 14.95 2.57
C ALA A 209 8.54 14.43 2.04
N SER A 210 8.83 13.15 2.23
CA SER A 210 10.07 12.55 1.72
C SER A 210 10.20 12.70 0.21
N ILE A 211 9.10 12.50 -0.53
CA ILE A 211 9.07 12.65 -1.98
C ILE A 211 9.09 14.13 -2.39
N ALA A 212 8.18 14.93 -1.80
CA ALA A 212 7.98 16.32 -2.20
C ALA A 212 9.20 17.21 -1.93
N PHE A 213 9.91 16.96 -0.82
CA PHE A 213 11.08 17.75 -0.41
C PHE A 213 12.42 17.09 -0.76
N ASN A 214 12.37 15.93 -1.43
CA ASN A 214 13.54 15.14 -1.79
C ASN A 214 14.50 14.94 -0.59
N SER A 215 13.92 14.60 0.55
CA SER A 215 14.62 14.44 1.83
C SER A 215 14.01 13.28 2.59
N ARG A 216 14.81 12.54 3.36
CA ARG A 216 14.27 11.53 4.25
C ARG A 216 13.49 12.21 5.38
N VAL A 217 12.20 11.92 5.47
CA VAL A 217 11.32 12.31 6.57
C VAL A 217 10.72 11.06 7.19
N THR A 218 10.87 10.93 8.49
CA THR A 218 10.37 9.82 9.30
C THR A 218 9.24 10.28 10.23
N LEU A 219 8.64 9.34 10.95
CA LEU A 219 7.62 9.67 11.95
C LEU A 219 8.18 10.53 13.09
N ASP A 220 9.47 10.39 13.41
CA ASP A 220 10.13 11.13 14.49
C ASP A 220 10.45 12.58 14.14
N ASP A 221 10.43 12.94 12.86
CA ASP A 221 10.70 14.29 12.37
C ASP A 221 9.47 15.21 12.44
N GLY A 222 8.28 14.65 12.73
CA GLY A 222 7.02 15.36 12.70
C GLY A 222 6.32 15.44 14.06
N PHE A 223 5.57 16.54 14.28
CA PHE A 223 4.63 16.61 15.40
C PHE A 223 3.33 15.90 15.02
N THR A 224 2.90 14.96 15.86
CA THR A 224 1.65 14.23 15.69
C THR A 224 0.70 14.50 16.85
N GLN A 225 -0.54 14.89 16.55
CA GLN A 225 -1.60 15.08 17.53
C GLN A 225 -2.83 14.28 17.16
N GLY A 226 -3.33 13.48 18.11
CA GLY A 226 -4.60 12.80 17.99
C GLY A 226 -5.79 13.71 18.25
N ILE A 227 -6.99 13.20 17.96
CA ILE A 227 -8.25 13.95 18.10
C ILE A 227 -9.00 13.68 19.39
N ARG A 228 -8.47 12.84 20.31
CA ARG A 228 -9.17 12.46 21.56
C ARG A 228 -9.38 13.63 22.52
N SER A 229 -8.58 14.66 22.39
CA SER A 229 -8.58 15.85 23.29
C SER A 229 -9.04 17.14 22.61
N ILE A 230 -9.65 17.01 21.44
CA ILE A 230 -10.20 18.15 20.71
C ILE A 230 -11.66 18.39 21.06
#